data_aae43753c3df805fb1e4e58c9505fd26
#
_entry.id   aae43753c3df805fb1e4e58c9505fd26
#
_cell.length_a   1.000
_cell.length_b   1.000
_cell.length_c   1.000
_cell.angle_alpha   90.00
_cell.angle_beta   90.00
_cell.angle_gamma   90.00
#
_symmetry.space_group_name_H-M   'P 1'
#
loop_
_entity.id
_entity.type
_entity.pdbx_description
1 polymer ?
#
loop_
_entity_poly.entity_id
_entity_poly.type
_entity_poly.pdbx_seq_one_letter_code
_entity_poly.pdbx_strand_id
1 'polypeptide(L)'
;MKKKSPHYNEVNRFANPAHEALMGVWWSGLKLKRAARAFFRAHSVSDTQFNALVVLNVAGRPLSQREMGERLLVDKSDLTGLVDRMEKAGLVERRAVAGDRRRHAVSLTAAGRAELARSEPDYVSLVNRAMSAFTRSEVETLTRLMVKLHDSLDTLEEQP
;
A
#
# COMPACT_ATOMS: atom_id res chain seq x y z
N MET A 1 2.12 28.03 15.49
CA MET A 1 1.02 27.22 16.06
C MET A 1 0.50 26.30 14.97
N LYS A 2 0.78 24.98 15.03
CA LYS A 2 0.14 24.01 14.12
C LYS A 2 -1.33 23.94 14.51
N LYS A 3 -2.26 24.29 13.59
CA LYS A 3 -3.69 24.03 13.76
C LYS A 3 -3.86 22.52 14.06
N LYS A 4 -4.26 22.18 15.29
CA LYS A 4 -4.75 20.84 15.58
C LYS A 4 -5.89 20.58 14.60
N SER A 5 -5.80 19.52 13.82
CA SER A 5 -6.96 19.05 13.04
C SER A 5 -8.10 18.89 14.04
N PRO A 6 -9.31 19.39 13.74
CA PRO A 6 -10.46 19.10 14.59
C PRO A 6 -10.49 17.58 14.79
N HIS A 7 -10.65 17.16 16.03
CA HIS A 7 -10.82 15.74 16.34
C HIS A 7 -12.03 15.27 15.54
N TYR A 8 -11.90 14.15 14.83
CA TYR A 8 -13.02 13.62 14.04
C TYR A 8 -14.30 13.43 14.88
N ASN A 9 -14.16 13.23 16.20
CA ASN A 9 -15.25 13.14 17.16
C ASN A 9 -16.01 14.47 17.38
N GLU A 10 -15.43 15.63 17.06
CA GLU A 10 -16.06 16.94 17.26
C GLU A 10 -17.01 17.32 16.11
N VAL A 11 -16.85 16.67 14.95
CA VAL A 11 -17.52 17.10 13.71
C VAL A 11 -18.64 16.13 13.31
N ASN A 12 -18.65 14.90 13.83
CA ASN A 12 -19.53 13.84 13.35
C ASN A 12 -20.28 13.15 14.48
N ARG A 13 -21.59 12.96 14.25
CA ARG A 13 -22.42 12.08 15.08
C ARG A 13 -22.37 10.68 14.49
N PHE A 14 -21.80 9.75 15.23
CA PHE A 14 -21.73 8.35 14.84
C PHE A 14 -22.98 7.61 15.36
N ALA A 15 -23.49 6.66 14.58
CA ALA A 15 -24.65 5.87 14.95
C ALA A 15 -24.36 4.93 16.14
N ASN A 16 -23.11 4.45 16.21
CA ASN A 16 -22.63 3.54 17.24
C ASN A 16 -21.07 3.51 17.23
N PRO A 17 -20.43 2.86 18.23
CA PRO A 17 -18.98 2.75 18.31
C PRO A 17 -18.31 2.07 17.10
N ALA A 18 -18.99 1.11 16.45
CA ALA A 18 -18.46 0.45 15.26
C ALA A 18 -18.36 1.42 14.06
N HIS A 19 -19.40 2.26 13.89
CA HIS A 19 -19.39 3.33 12.89
C HIS A 19 -18.24 4.32 13.16
N GLU A 20 -18.07 4.74 14.41
CA GLU A 20 -16.97 5.63 14.79
C GLU A 20 -15.59 5.03 14.46
N ALA A 21 -15.36 3.77 14.85
CA ALA A 21 -14.10 3.07 14.60
C ALA A 21 -13.81 2.96 13.10
N LEU A 22 -14.80 2.54 12.30
CA LEU A 22 -14.64 2.39 10.84
C LEU A 22 -14.35 3.72 10.16
N MET A 23 -15.02 4.80 10.56
CA MET A 23 -14.75 6.15 10.03
C MET A 23 -13.37 6.66 10.45
N GLY A 24 -12.90 6.29 11.65
CA GLY A 24 -11.54 6.56 12.11
C GLY A 24 -10.49 5.91 11.22
N VAL A 25 -10.68 4.65 10.85
CA VAL A 25 -9.81 3.93 9.89
C VAL A 25 -9.85 4.62 8.53
N TRP A 26 -11.03 4.90 8.00
CA TRP A 26 -11.21 5.56 6.71
C TRP A 26 -10.46 6.90 6.61
N TRP A 27 -10.66 7.79 7.56
CA TRP A 27 -9.99 9.10 7.56
C TRP A 27 -8.49 9.01 7.81
N SER A 28 -8.06 8.06 8.65
CA SER A 28 -6.64 7.80 8.85
C SER A 28 -5.98 7.34 7.55
N GLY A 29 -6.63 6.44 6.80
CA GLY A 29 -6.19 6.02 5.47
C GLY A 29 -6.08 7.18 4.48
N LEU A 30 -7.08 8.08 4.43
CA LEU A 30 -7.04 9.27 3.57
C LEU A 30 -5.88 10.22 3.94
N LYS A 31 -5.63 10.41 5.24
CA LYS A 31 -4.49 11.23 5.71
C LYS A 31 -3.16 10.58 5.37
N LEU A 32 -3.05 9.26 5.57
CA LEU A 32 -1.86 8.51 5.20
C LEU A 32 -1.58 8.59 3.71
N LYS A 33 -2.60 8.38 2.86
CA LYS A 33 -2.47 8.52 1.40
C LYS A 33 -2.02 9.91 0.98
N ARG A 34 -2.52 10.96 1.65
CA ARG A 34 -2.07 12.34 1.40
C ARG A 34 -0.60 12.55 1.81
N ALA A 35 -0.20 12.01 2.97
CA ALA A 35 1.18 12.09 3.45
C ALA A 35 2.14 11.34 2.53
N ALA A 36 1.77 10.14 2.10
CA ALA A 36 2.55 9.33 1.14
C ALA A 36 2.75 10.08 -0.18
N ARG A 37 1.68 10.64 -0.77
CA ARG A 37 1.79 11.46 -1.99
C ARG A 37 2.71 12.67 -1.83
N ALA A 38 2.68 13.32 -0.66
CA ALA A 38 3.56 14.45 -0.39
C ALA A 38 5.03 14.02 -0.26
N PHE A 39 5.26 12.87 0.37
CA PHE A 39 6.59 12.26 0.49
C PHE A 39 7.16 11.86 -0.87
N PHE A 40 6.40 11.10 -1.65
CA PHE A 40 6.88 10.60 -2.95
C PHE A 40 7.05 11.66 -4.04
N ARG A 41 6.57 12.91 -3.84
CA ARG A 41 6.89 14.03 -4.75
C ARG A 41 8.38 14.35 -4.84
N ALA A 42 9.15 14.03 -3.82
CA ALA A 42 10.60 14.21 -3.80
C ALA A 42 11.38 12.97 -4.28
N HIS A 43 10.68 11.90 -4.68
CA HIS A 43 11.26 10.63 -5.12
C HIS A 43 10.96 10.38 -6.61
N SER A 44 11.76 9.53 -7.25
CA SER A 44 11.58 9.16 -8.65
C SER A 44 10.42 8.18 -8.90
N VAL A 45 9.84 7.65 -7.84
CA VAL A 45 8.70 6.73 -7.90
C VAL A 45 7.49 7.30 -7.16
N SER A 46 6.29 6.96 -7.61
CA SER A 46 5.06 7.25 -6.88
C SER A 46 4.83 6.26 -5.74
N ASP A 47 3.88 6.59 -4.84
CA ASP A 47 3.43 5.71 -3.77
C ASP A 47 3.01 4.32 -4.28
N THR A 48 2.24 4.26 -5.37
CA THR A 48 1.79 3.00 -5.96
C THR A 48 2.93 2.20 -6.60
N GLN A 49 3.88 2.88 -7.26
CA GLN A 49 5.07 2.24 -7.81
C GLN A 49 5.96 1.69 -6.69
N PHE A 50 6.18 2.46 -5.64
CA PHE A 50 6.95 2.00 -4.48
C PHE A 50 6.32 0.76 -3.84
N ASN A 51 5.00 0.75 -3.60
CA ASN A 51 4.30 -0.42 -3.07
C ASN A 51 4.43 -1.64 -3.99
N ALA A 52 4.38 -1.46 -5.31
CA ALA A 52 4.60 -2.55 -6.26
C ALA A 52 6.04 -3.11 -6.18
N LEU A 53 7.06 -2.25 -6.02
CA LEU A 53 8.44 -2.68 -5.79
C LEU A 53 8.55 -3.49 -4.50
N VAL A 54 7.93 -3.03 -3.40
CA VAL A 54 7.91 -3.75 -2.11
C VAL A 54 7.24 -5.11 -2.27
N VAL A 55 6.07 -5.19 -2.89
CA VAL A 55 5.33 -6.46 -3.10
C VAL A 55 6.17 -7.47 -3.88
N LEU A 56 6.82 -7.05 -4.96
CA LEU A 56 7.69 -7.90 -5.76
C LEU A 56 8.95 -8.33 -5.00
N ASN A 57 9.52 -7.45 -4.19
CA ASN A 57 10.71 -7.73 -3.38
C ASN A 57 10.40 -8.75 -2.28
N VAL A 58 9.30 -8.55 -1.56
CA VAL A 58 8.86 -9.45 -0.48
C VAL A 58 8.49 -10.83 -1.03
N ALA A 59 7.91 -10.89 -2.22
CA ALA A 59 7.58 -12.16 -2.87
C ALA A 59 8.83 -13.00 -3.19
N GLY A 60 9.97 -12.37 -3.47
CA GLY A 60 11.23 -13.04 -3.81
C GLY A 60 11.17 -13.88 -5.11
N ARG A 61 10.08 -13.78 -5.88
CA ARG A 61 9.83 -14.50 -7.14
C ARG A 61 9.00 -13.64 -8.08
N PRO A 62 9.00 -13.93 -9.39
CA PRO A 62 8.07 -13.30 -10.31
C PRO A 62 6.61 -13.55 -9.90
N LEU A 63 5.76 -12.53 -10.01
CA LEU A 63 4.33 -12.58 -9.74
C LEU A 63 3.54 -12.39 -11.03
N SER A 64 2.43 -13.10 -11.19
CA SER A 64 1.44 -12.77 -12.19
C SER A 64 0.80 -11.41 -11.89
N GLN A 65 0.24 -10.75 -12.91
CA GLN A 65 -0.49 -9.50 -12.68
C GLN A 65 -1.71 -9.71 -11.74
N ARG A 66 -2.34 -10.87 -11.78
CA ARG A 66 -3.42 -11.22 -10.86
C ARG A 66 -2.93 -11.22 -9.41
N GLU A 67 -1.86 -11.95 -9.09
CA GLU A 67 -1.27 -12.00 -7.75
C GLU A 67 -0.82 -10.61 -7.26
N MET A 68 -0.31 -9.77 -8.17
CA MET A 68 0.04 -8.39 -7.83
C MET A 68 -1.20 -7.55 -7.51
N GLY A 69 -2.27 -7.67 -8.28
CA GLY A 69 -3.52 -6.94 -8.07
C GLY A 69 -4.16 -7.26 -6.72
N GLU A 70 -4.23 -8.55 -6.40
CA GLU A 70 -4.73 -9.04 -5.11
C GLU A 70 -3.93 -8.46 -3.93
N ARG A 71 -2.59 -8.37 -4.04
CA ARG A 71 -1.72 -7.83 -2.98
C ARG A 71 -1.71 -6.30 -2.89
N LEU A 72 -1.93 -5.61 -4.00
CA LEU A 72 -1.94 -4.15 -4.06
C LEU A 72 -3.33 -3.57 -3.86
N LEU A 73 -4.37 -4.41 -3.82
CA LEU A 73 -5.78 -4.03 -3.76
C LEU A 73 -6.12 -3.00 -4.84
N VAL A 74 -5.72 -3.29 -6.08
CA VAL A 74 -5.97 -2.45 -7.25
C VAL A 74 -6.67 -3.23 -8.36
N ASP A 75 -7.53 -2.56 -9.09
CA ASP A 75 -8.23 -3.13 -10.22
C ASP A 75 -7.28 -3.54 -11.35
N LYS A 76 -7.70 -4.53 -12.14
CA LYS A 76 -6.89 -5.09 -13.23
C LYS A 76 -6.47 -4.04 -14.25
N SER A 77 -7.34 -3.07 -14.57
CA SER A 77 -7.05 -1.97 -15.49
C SER A 77 -5.94 -1.06 -14.95
N ASP A 78 -6.04 -0.67 -13.69
CA ASP A 78 -5.08 0.20 -13.02
C ASP A 78 -3.74 -0.47 -12.87
N LEU A 79 -3.75 -1.78 -12.56
CA LEU A 79 -2.54 -2.58 -12.47
C LEU A 79 -1.81 -2.69 -13.81
N THR A 80 -2.54 -2.92 -14.92
CA THR A 80 -1.91 -3.01 -16.25
C THR A 80 -1.19 -1.71 -16.57
N GLY A 81 -1.85 -0.57 -16.40
CA GLY A 81 -1.24 0.74 -16.60
C GLY A 81 -0.07 1.05 -15.66
N LEU A 82 -0.13 0.54 -14.42
CA LEU A 82 0.97 0.65 -13.47
C LEU A 82 2.20 -0.12 -13.96
N VAL A 83 2.02 -1.41 -14.30
CA VAL A 83 3.11 -2.28 -14.75
C VAL A 83 3.73 -1.75 -16.07
N ASP A 84 2.91 -1.25 -17.01
CA ASP A 84 3.41 -0.64 -18.26
C ASP A 84 4.32 0.56 -17.98
N ARG A 85 3.93 1.44 -17.08
CA ARG A 85 4.76 2.59 -16.68
C ARG A 85 6.04 2.16 -15.97
N MET A 86 5.99 1.15 -15.11
CA MET A 86 7.16 0.64 -14.41
C MET A 86 8.14 -0.08 -15.34
N GLU A 87 7.62 -0.82 -16.32
CA GLU A 87 8.43 -1.49 -17.33
C GLU A 87 9.10 -0.47 -18.26
N LYS A 88 8.35 0.55 -18.71
CA LYS A 88 8.91 1.67 -19.49
C LYS A 88 9.99 2.45 -18.72
N ALA A 89 9.86 2.56 -17.39
CA ALA A 89 10.86 3.15 -16.51
C ALA A 89 12.04 2.20 -16.19
N GLY A 90 12.01 0.96 -16.70
CA GLY A 90 13.05 -0.04 -16.47
C GLY A 90 13.09 -0.61 -15.05
N LEU A 91 12.04 -0.39 -14.25
CA LEU A 91 11.99 -0.84 -12.84
C LEU A 91 11.57 -2.31 -12.71
N VAL A 92 10.74 -2.78 -13.64
CA VAL A 92 10.26 -4.16 -13.71
C VAL A 92 10.40 -4.70 -15.12
N GLU A 93 10.32 -6.00 -15.26
CA GLU A 93 10.28 -6.69 -16.55
C GLU A 93 9.15 -7.73 -16.55
N ARG A 94 8.51 -7.93 -17.71
CA ARG A 94 7.59 -9.01 -17.96
C ARG A 94 8.33 -10.17 -18.64
N ARG A 95 8.17 -11.37 -18.11
CA ARG A 95 8.69 -12.60 -18.74
C ARG A 95 7.56 -13.58 -18.98
N ALA A 96 7.60 -14.24 -20.12
CA ALA A 96 6.67 -15.35 -20.39
C ALA A 96 6.87 -16.46 -19.34
N VAL A 97 5.77 -17.02 -18.88
CA VAL A 97 5.82 -18.16 -17.95
C VAL A 97 6.17 -19.42 -18.74
N ALA A 98 7.09 -20.23 -18.24
CA ALA A 98 7.47 -21.50 -18.86
C ALA A 98 6.21 -22.37 -19.04
N GLY A 99 6.00 -22.86 -20.28
CA GLY A 99 4.85 -23.69 -20.63
C GLY A 99 3.57 -22.94 -21.03
N ASP A 100 3.51 -21.61 -20.84
CA ASP A 100 2.35 -20.81 -21.28
C ASP A 100 2.79 -19.42 -21.77
N ARG A 101 2.92 -19.27 -23.09
CA ARG A 101 3.32 -18.01 -23.74
C ARG A 101 2.31 -16.86 -23.58
N ARG A 102 1.08 -17.16 -23.16
CA ARG A 102 0.04 -16.14 -22.94
C ARG A 102 0.09 -15.55 -21.53
N ARG A 103 0.76 -16.25 -20.62
CA ARG A 103 0.92 -15.78 -19.23
C ARG A 103 2.27 -15.11 -19.06
N HIS A 104 2.23 -13.91 -18.47
CA HIS A 104 3.42 -13.17 -18.12
C HIS A 104 3.53 -13.01 -16.60
N ALA A 105 4.73 -13.13 -16.10
CA ALA A 105 5.07 -12.82 -14.73
C ALA A 105 5.94 -11.56 -14.70
N VAL A 106 5.74 -10.74 -13.69
CA VAL A 106 6.45 -9.49 -13.45
C VAL A 106 7.52 -9.72 -12.39
N SER A 107 8.71 -9.23 -12.64
CA SER A 107 9.83 -9.28 -11.68
C SER A 107 10.57 -7.94 -11.62
N LEU A 108 11.27 -7.72 -10.50
CA LEU A 108 12.16 -6.56 -10.37
C LEU A 108 13.38 -6.70 -11.28
N THR A 109 13.73 -5.62 -11.95
CA THR A 109 15.04 -5.47 -12.58
C THR A 109 16.11 -5.12 -11.53
N ALA A 110 17.38 -5.07 -11.93
CA ALA A 110 18.45 -4.52 -11.09
C ALA A 110 18.18 -3.06 -10.71
N ALA A 111 17.67 -2.25 -11.67
CA ALA A 111 17.30 -0.87 -11.44
C ALA A 111 16.12 -0.74 -10.46
N GLY A 112 15.10 -1.60 -10.56
CA GLY A 112 13.99 -1.64 -9.61
C GLY A 112 14.41 -1.96 -8.19
N ARG A 113 15.33 -2.92 -8.01
CA ARG A 113 15.91 -3.22 -6.70
C ARG A 113 16.74 -2.05 -6.14
N ALA A 114 17.54 -1.39 -6.98
CA ALA A 114 18.32 -0.23 -6.56
C ALA A 114 17.42 0.95 -6.16
N GLU A 115 16.34 1.18 -6.90
CA GLU A 115 15.36 2.21 -6.58
C GLU A 115 14.65 1.95 -5.25
N LEU A 116 14.24 0.70 -4.99
CA LEU A 116 13.66 0.31 -3.71
C LEU A 116 14.65 0.55 -2.56
N ALA A 117 15.87 0.03 -2.68
CA ALA A 117 16.91 0.19 -1.66
C ALA A 117 17.24 1.67 -1.36
N ARG A 118 17.12 2.55 -2.37
CA ARG A 118 17.33 3.99 -2.22
C ARG A 118 16.17 4.68 -1.48
N SER A 119 14.93 4.26 -1.75
CA SER A 119 13.73 4.95 -1.24
C SER A 119 13.25 4.38 0.11
N GLU A 120 13.55 3.12 0.40
CA GLU A 120 13.05 2.41 1.59
C GLU A 120 13.50 3.04 2.92
N PRO A 121 14.77 3.45 3.13
CA PRO A 121 15.19 4.05 4.40
C PRO A 121 14.42 5.34 4.75
N ASP A 122 14.17 6.19 3.76
CA ASP A 122 13.42 7.42 3.93
C ASP A 122 11.94 7.12 4.22
N TYR A 123 11.37 6.11 3.56
CA TYR A 123 10.02 5.64 3.82
C TYR A 123 9.88 5.07 5.25
N VAL A 124 10.81 4.22 5.68
CA VAL A 124 10.84 3.70 7.06
C VAL A 124 10.95 4.84 8.08
N SER A 125 11.75 5.85 7.81
CA SER A 125 11.84 7.06 8.65
C SER A 125 10.50 7.80 8.73
N LEU A 126 9.77 7.93 7.61
CA LEU A 126 8.42 8.50 7.60
C LEU A 126 7.44 7.68 8.45
N VAL A 127 7.45 6.35 8.31
CA VAL A 127 6.62 5.44 9.10
C VAL A 127 6.91 5.58 10.59
N ASN A 128 8.19 5.55 10.98
CA ASN A 128 8.59 5.71 12.38
C ASN A 128 8.11 7.04 12.98
N ARG A 129 8.19 8.15 12.23
CA ARG A 129 7.66 9.45 12.67
C ARG A 129 6.13 9.42 12.80
N ALA A 130 5.42 8.77 11.89
CA ALA A 130 3.97 8.67 11.95
C ALA A 130 3.49 7.85 13.16
N MET A 131 4.27 6.82 13.52
CA MET A 131 3.96 5.91 14.63
C MET A 131 4.59 6.33 15.98
N SER A 132 5.33 7.43 16.03
CA SER A 132 6.11 7.84 17.22
C SER A 132 5.28 8.15 18.47
N ALA A 133 3.98 8.39 18.32
CA ALA A 133 3.06 8.61 19.44
C ALA A 133 2.56 7.31 20.09
N PHE A 134 2.85 6.15 19.49
CA PHE A 134 2.36 4.84 19.94
C PHE A 134 3.46 4.10 20.70
N THR A 135 3.08 3.46 21.80
CA THR A 135 3.91 2.46 22.47
C THR A 135 3.95 1.18 21.64
N ARG A 136 4.93 0.33 21.91
CA ARG A 136 5.05 -0.97 21.25
C ARG A 136 3.78 -1.81 21.37
N SER A 137 3.19 -1.89 22.56
CA SER A 137 1.95 -2.64 22.81
C SER A 137 0.74 -2.08 22.04
N GLU A 138 0.66 -0.76 21.86
CA GLU A 138 -0.38 -0.13 21.05
C GLU A 138 -0.20 -0.44 19.56
N VAL A 139 1.05 -0.45 19.07
CA VAL A 139 1.35 -0.87 17.68
C VAL A 139 0.95 -2.32 17.44
N GLU A 140 1.33 -3.23 18.34
CA GLU A 140 0.97 -4.65 18.26
C GLU A 140 -0.56 -4.85 18.30
N THR A 141 -1.25 -4.10 19.15
CA THR A 141 -2.72 -4.12 19.24
C THR A 141 -3.37 -3.60 17.96
N LEU A 142 -2.88 -2.46 17.43
CA LEU A 142 -3.38 -1.89 16.19
C LEU A 142 -3.18 -2.88 15.02
N THR A 143 -2.01 -3.48 14.90
CA THR A 143 -1.73 -4.49 13.86
C THR A 143 -2.73 -5.64 13.92
N ARG A 144 -2.96 -6.21 15.11
CA ARG A 144 -3.91 -7.31 15.30
C ARG A 144 -5.35 -6.92 14.94
N LEU A 145 -5.76 -5.69 15.29
CA LEU A 145 -7.11 -5.19 14.96
C LEU A 145 -7.26 -4.91 13.47
N MET A 146 -6.20 -4.43 12.79
CA MET A 146 -6.23 -4.22 11.34
C MET A 146 -6.32 -5.53 10.57
N VAL A 147 -5.58 -6.57 10.98
CA VAL A 147 -5.73 -7.92 10.39
C VAL A 147 -7.17 -8.41 10.53
N LYS A 148 -7.73 -8.34 11.74
CA LYS A 148 -9.12 -8.77 11.97
C LYS A 148 -10.14 -7.97 11.13
N LEU A 149 -9.92 -6.66 10.96
CA LEU A 149 -10.78 -5.84 10.12
C LEU A 149 -10.65 -6.23 8.64
N HIS A 150 -9.43 -6.49 8.18
CA HIS A 150 -9.15 -6.91 6.81
C HIS A 150 -9.90 -8.21 6.48
N ASP A 151 -9.73 -9.26 7.32
CA ASP A 151 -10.43 -10.53 7.16
C ASP A 151 -11.97 -10.36 7.14
N SER A 152 -12.49 -9.42 7.95
CA SER A 152 -13.93 -9.12 7.97
C SER A 152 -14.42 -8.42 6.71
N LEU A 153 -13.58 -7.59 6.07
CA LEU A 153 -13.93 -6.92 4.82
C LEU A 153 -13.91 -7.88 3.64
N ASP A 154 -12.99 -8.84 3.61
CA ASP A 154 -12.96 -9.89 2.58
C ASP A 154 -14.27 -10.68 2.54
N THR A 155 -14.86 -10.97 3.72
CA THR A 155 -16.17 -11.65 3.78
C THR A 155 -17.35 -10.83 3.26
N LEU A 156 -17.24 -9.49 3.24
CA LEU A 156 -18.28 -8.63 2.66
C LEU A 156 -18.23 -8.59 1.12
N GLU A 157 -17.03 -8.74 0.54
CA GLU A 157 -16.85 -8.78 -0.92
C GLU A 157 -17.35 -10.12 -1.51
N GLU A 158 -17.39 -11.19 -0.72
CA GLU A 158 -17.88 -12.52 -1.13
C GLU A 158 -19.41 -12.66 -1.06
N GLN A 159 -20.10 -11.71 -0.42
CA GLN A 159 -21.58 -11.70 -0.32
C GLN A 159 -22.14 -10.74 -1.40
N PRO A 160 -22.83 -11.28 -2.43
CA PRO A 160 -23.41 -10.48 -3.51
C PRO A 160 -24.59 -9.61 -3.04
#